data_ad80fd28ef89864cff16b283eef88d71
#
_entry.id   ad80fd28ef89864cff16b283eef88d71
#
_cell.length_a   1.000
_cell.length_b   1.000
_cell.length_c   1.000
_cell.angle_alpha   90.00
_cell.angle_beta   90.00
_cell.angle_gamma   90.00
#
_symmetry.space_group_name_H-M   'P 1'
#
loop_
_entity.id
_entity.type
_entity.pdbx_description
1 polymer ?
#
loop_
_entity_poly.entity_id
_entity_poly.type
_entity_poly.pdbx_seq_one_letter_code
_entity_poly.pdbx_strand_id
1 'polypeptide(L)'
;YKKDDLLFEFASEEKATLFGISAKYIDALNNRKVVPKNNHDLSKLRTICSTGSPLSEDGFRYVYNNIKKDVHLASISGGTDIVSCFVLGNLFQPVNVGEIQNRGLGMDVDVFDEKGLSIKNIKGELVCKKPFPSMPVKFWNDDGNKKYKSAYFEKYNNVWNHGDFAKITDNEGFIIF
;
A
#
# COMPACT_ATOMS: atom_id res chain seq x y z
N TYR A 1 0.32 -16.02 -20.35
CA TYR A 1 -1.13 -16.24 -20.35
C TYR A 1 -1.72 -15.64 -21.63
N LYS A 2 -2.68 -16.32 -22.24
CA LYS A 2 -3.30 -15.87 -23.51
C LYS A 2 -4.34 -14.74 -23.34
N LYS A 3 -4.69 -14.36 -22.10
CA LYS A 3 -5.73 -13.39 -21.78
C LYS A 3 -5.25 -12.45 -20.70
N ASP A 4 -5.21 -11.15 -20.99
CA ASP A 4 -4.67 -10.14 -20.11
C ASP A 4 -5.54 -9.88 -18.86
N ASP A 5 -6.85 -10.08 -18.99
CA ASP A 5 -7.86 -9.84 -17.95
C ASP A 5 -8.35 -11.12 -17.24
N LEU A 6 -7.59 -12.22 -17.33
CA LEU A 6 -7.93 -13.51 -16.74
C LEU A 6 -8.27 -13.41 -15.24
N LEU A 7 -7.56 -12.55 -14.49
CA LEU A 7 -7.84 -12.38 -13.06
C LEU A 7 -9.20 -11.71 -12.80
N PHE A 8 -9.69 -10.88 -13.72
CA PHE A 8 -11.03 -10.30 -13.63
C PHE A 8 -12.13 -11.27 -14.03
N GLU A 9 -11.85 -12.17 -14.97
CA GLU A 9 -12.72 -13.31 -15.24
C GLU A 9 -12.94 -14.13 -13.99
N PHE A 10 -11.86 -14.56 -13.34
CA PHE A 10 -11.91 -15.29 -12.07
C PHE A 10 -12.66 -14.50 -10.98
N ALA A 11 -12.35 -13.20 -10.80
CA ALA A 11 -13.03 -12.36 -9.82
C ALA A 11 -14.54 -12.23 -10.08
N SER A 12 -14.97 -12.22 -11.34
CA SER A 12 -16.37 -12.22 -11.77
C SER A 12 -17.06 -13.55 -11.48
N GLU A 13 -16.46 -14.66 -11.88
CA GLU A 13 -17.00 -16.01 -11.70
C GLU A 13 -17.19 -16.35 -10.21
N GLU A 14 -16.19 -16.05 -9.39
CA GLU A 14 -16.19 -16.29 -7.94
C GLU A 14 -16.95 -15.19 -7.14
N LYS A 15 -17.49 -14.18 -7.82
CA LYS A 15 -18.20 -13.05 -7.20
C LYS A 15 -17.37 -12.39 -6.10
N ALA A 16 -16.09 -12.19 -6.34
CA ALA A 16 -15.16 -11.62 -5.39
C ALA A 16 -15.62 -10.26 -4.89
N THR A 17 -15.55 -10.05 -3.58
CA THR A 17 -15.89 -8.77 -2.95
C THR A 17 -14.68 -7.92 -2.66
N LEU A 18 -13.51 -8.55 -2.51
CA LEU A 18 -12.21 -7.93 -2.35
C LEU A 18 -11.23 -8.55 -3.34
N PHE A 19 -10.44 -7.73 -4.00
CA PHE A 19 -9.48 -8.17 -5.00
C PHE A 19 -8.12 -7.49 -4.80
N GLY A 20 -7.11 -8.28 -4.44
CA GLY A 20 -5.73 -7.82 -4.26
C GLY A 20 -4.91 -8.02 -5.52
N ILE A 21 -4.33 -6.94 -6.05
CA ILE A 21 -3.49 -6.95 -7.25
C ILE A 21 -2.28 -6.03 -7.09
N SER A 22 -1.26 -6.22 -7.93
CA SER A 22 -0.11 -5.32 -7.93
C SER A 22 -0.38 -4.04 -8.75
N ALA A 23 0.24 -2.94 -8.34
CA ALA A 23 0.25 -1.71 -9.14
C ALA A 23 0.79 -1.96 -10.56
N LYS A 24 1.82 -2.79 -10.71
CA LYS A 24 2.37 -3.18 -12.02
C LYS A 24 1.38 -3.90 -12.91
N TYR A 25 0.47 -4.70 -12.34
CA TYR A 25 -0.59 -5.34 -13.12
C TYR A 25 -1.60 -4.31 -13.62
N ILE A 26 -2.00 -3.37 -12.78
CA ILE A 26 -2.87 -2.24 -13.17
C ILE A 26 -2.23 -1.44 -14.31
N ASP A 27 -0.94 -1.09 -14.19
CA ASP A 27 -0.21 -0.38 -15.25
C ASP A 27 -0.12 -1.18 -16.54
N ALA A 28 0.11 -2.49 -16.46
CA ALA A 28 0.16 -3.36 -17.64
C ALA A 28 -1.18 -3.40 -18.38
N LEU A 29 -2.29 -3.48 -17.66
CA LEU A 29 -3.63 -3.44 -18.23
C LEU A 29 -3.93 -2.09 -18.89
N ASN A 30 -3.56 -0.99 -18.23
CA ASN A 30 -3.72 0.36 -18.76
C ASN A 30 -2.92 0.55 -20.07
N ASN A 31 -1.65 0.15 -20.08
CA ASN A 31 -0.79 0.22 -21.27
C ASN A 31 -1.33 -0.61 -22.46
N ARG A 32 -1.97 -1.75 -22.16
CA ARG A 32 -2.58 -2.63 -23.18
C ARG A 32 -4.02 -2.21 -23.53
N LYS A 33 -4.54 -1.13 -22.89
CA LYS A 33 -5.90 -0.62 -23.11
C LYS A 33 -6.99 -1.66 -22.86
N VAL A 34 -6.77 -2.54 -21.89
CA VAL A 34 -7.76 -3.53 -21.46
C VAL A 34 -8.85 -2.82 -20.66
N VAL A 35 -10.11 -3.18 -20.85
CA VAL A 35 -11.26 -2.57 -20.18
C VAL A 35 -12.10 -3.65 -19.49
N PRO A 36 -11.71 -4.13 -18.30
CA PRO A 36 -12.34 -5.28 -17.64
C PRO A 36 -13.86 -5.14 -17.45
N LYS A 37 -14.35 -3.93 -17.12
CA LYS A 37 -15.79 -3.67 -16.90
C LYS A 37 -16.68 -3.99 -18.12
N ASN A 38 -16.11 -4.06 -19.33
CA ASN A 38 -16.88 -4.35 -20.54
C ASN A 38 -17.12 -5.85 -20.71
N ASN A 39 -16.28 -6.70 -20.12
CA ASN A 39 -16.24 -8.13 -20.35
C ASN A 39 -16.63 -8.96 -19.12
N HIS A 40 -16.63 -8.36 -17.94
CA HIS A 40 -16.80 -9.09 -16.67
C HIS A 40 -17.83 -8.41 -15.77
N ASP A 41 -18.66 -9.21 -15.10
CA ASP A 41 -19.57 -8.72 -14.06
C ASP A 41 -18.80 -8.50 -12.75
N LEU A 42 -18.44 -7.25 -12.47
CA LEU A 42 -17.75 -6.84 -11.25
C LEU A 42 -18.71 -6.21 -10.23
N SER A 43 -20.01 -6.47 -10.32
CA SER A 43 -21.03 -5.87 -9.43
C SER A 43 -20.78 -6.18 -7.96
N LYS A 44 -20.24 -7.35 -7.63
CA LYS A 44 -19.94 -7.77 -6.26
C LYS A 44 -18.64 -7.21 -5.71
N LEU A 45 -17.73 -6.72 -6.56
CA LEU A 45 -16.45 -6.19 -6.14
C LEU A 45 -16.63 -4.86 -5.40
N ARG A 46 -16.20 -4.81 -4.14
CA ARG A 46 -16.31 -3.63 -3.26
C ARG A 46 -14.98 -2.94 -3.03
N THR A 47 -13.89 -3.72 -2.99
CA THR A 47 -12.56 -3.20 -2.70
C THR A 47 -11.52 -3.80 -3.63
N ILE A 48 -10.65 -2.95 -4.17
CA ILE A 48 -9.41 -3.34 -4.85
C ILE A 48 -8.25 -2.87 -3.98
N CYS A 49 -7.38 -3.81 -3.57
CA CYS A 49 -6.13 -3.49 -2.89
C CYS A 49 -4.99 -3.49 -3.90
N SER A 50 -4.19 -2.43 -3.92
CA SER A 50 -3.00 -2.32 -4.78
C SER A 50 -1.73 -2.22 -3.94
N THR A 51 -0.73 -3.09 -4.22
CA THR A 51 0.52 -3.15 -3.48
C THR A 51 1.70 -3.59 -4.36
N GLY A 52 2.87 -3.76 -3.76
CA GLY A 52 4.11 -4.23 -4.42
C GLY A 52 4.91 -3.13 -5.11
N SER A 53 4.32 -1.98 -5.34
CA SER A 53 4.95 -0.71 -5.73
C SER A 53 3.92 0.41 -5.57
N PRO A 54 4.33 1.69 -5.51
CA PRO A 54 3.38 2.80 -5.51
C PRO A 54 2.47 2.75 -6.73
N LEU A 55 1.17 2.98 -6.53
CA LEU A 55 0.22 3.09 -7.63
C LEU A 55 0.31 4.49 -8.22
N SER A 56 0.51 4.58 -9.54
CA SER A 56 0.59 5.85 -10.26
C SER A 56 -0.77 6.57 -10.29
N GLU A 57 -0.78 7.90 -10.45
CA GLU A 57 -2.01 8.66 -10.65
C GLU A 57 -2.85 8.12 -11.81
N ASP A 58 -2.20 7.77 -12.92
CA ASP A 58 -2.86 7.17 -14.07
C ASP A 58 -3.46 5.80 -13.73
N GLY A 59 -2.81 5.03 -12.85
CA GLY A 59 -3.34 3.78 -12.32
C GLY A 59 -4.64 3.99 -11.53
N PHE A 60 -4.70 5.01 -10.67
CA PHE A 60 -5.95 5.38 -9.98
C PHE A 60 -7.06 5.71 -10.98
N ARG A 61 -6.79 6.60 -11.95
CA ARG A 61 -7.77 7.00 -12.98
C ARG A 61 -8.21 5.80 -13.82
N TYR A 62 -7.28 4.92 -14.17
CA TYR A 62 -7.59 3.71 -14.92
C TYR A 62 -8.55 2.80 -14.16
N VAL A 63 -8.34 2.55 -12.88
CA VAL A 63 -9.23 1.70 -12.07
C VAL A 63 -10.66 2.23 -12.11
N TYR A 64 -10.87 3.51 -11.84
CA TYR A 64 -12.20 4.11 -11.83
C TYR A 64 -12.85 4.22 -13.21
N ASN A 65 -12.04 4.43 -14.25
CA ASN A 65 -12.55 4.58 -15.62
C ASN A 65 -12.77 3.24 -16.32
N ASN A 66 -11.98 2.21 -16.06
CA ASN A 66 -11.93 1.00 -16.87
C ASN A 66 -12.24 -0.30 -16.11
N ILE A 67 -12.13 -0.30 -14.77
CA ILE A 67 -12.46 -1.47 -13.95
C ILE A 67 -13.81 -1.27 -13.29
N LYS A 68 -13.93 -0.35 -12.32
CA LYS A 68 -15.19 -0.11 -11.62
C LYS A 68 -15.25 1.29 -11.00
N LYS A 69 -16.31 2.05 -11.28
CA LYS A 69 -16.45 3.44 -10.83
C LYS A 69 -16.73 3.57 -9.32
N ASP A 70 -17.47 2.64 -8.74
CA ASP A 70 -17.95 2.66 -7.34
C ASP A 70 -17.20 1.66 -6.46
N VAL A 71 -15.90 1.49 -6.67
CA VAL A 71 -15.06 0.59 -5.89
C VAL A 71 -14.19 1.40 -4.90
N HIS A 72 -13.96 0.85 -3.71
CA HIS A 72 -12.94 1.38 -2.81
C HIS A 72 -11.55 0.93 -3.31
N LEU A 73 -10.75 1.86 -3.83
CA LEU A 73 -9.38 1.60 -4.24
C LEU A 73 -8.43 1.89 -3.08
N ALA A 74 -7.96 0.83 -2.45
CA ALA A 74 -7.01 0.87 -1.34
C ALA A 74 -5.59 0.63 -1.87
N SER A 75 -4.83 1.68 -2.16
CA SER A 75 -3.38 1.56 -2.26
C SER A 75 -2.83 1.29 -0.88
N ILE A 76 -1.88 0.36 -0.75
CA ILE A 76 -1.32 -0.07 0.54
C ILE A 76 0.19 -0.18 0.46
N SER A 77 0.88 0.15 1.56
CA SER A 77 2.32 -0.06 1.72
C SER A 77 2.63 -0.66 3.08
N GLY A 78 3.49 -1.66 3.07
CA GLY A 78 3.95 -2.40 4.23
C GLY A 78 5.06 -3.35 3.84
N GLY A 79 5.28 -4.41 4.61
CA GLY A 79 6.35 -5.36 4.34
C GLY A 79 5.94 -6.80 4.63
N THR A 80 6.55 -7.73 3.91
CA THR A 80 6.41 -9.16 4.16
C THR A 80 6.88 -9.52 5.56
N ASP A 81 7.90 -8.85 6.06
CA ASP A 81 8.50 -9.00 7.38
C ASP A 81 7.55 -8.66 8.53
N ILE A 82 6.65 -7.69 8.33
CA ILE A 82 5.66 -7.31 9.35
C ILE A 82 4.30 -7.99 9.17
N VAL A 83 4.08 -8.71 8.07
CA VAL A 83 2.80 -9.36 7.72
C VAL A 83 1.62 -8.40 7.84
N SER A 84 1.83 -7.13 7.50
CA SER A 84 0.85 -6.05 7.67
C SER A 84 1.19 -4.86 6.75
N CYS A 85 0.39 -3.80 6.88
CA CYS A 85 0.62 -2.53 6.19
C CYS A 85 0.82 -1.41 7.21
N PHE A 86 1.83 -0.58 6.99
CA PHE A 86 2.01 0.67 7.75
C PHE A 86 0.95 1.69 7.36
N VAL A 87 0.66 1.78 6.07
CA VAL A 87 -0.35 2.69 5.51
C VAL A 87 -1.26 1.94 4.56
N LEU A 88 -2.56 2.24 4.59
CA LEU A 88 -3.58 1.46 3.89
C LEU A 88 -4.85 2.27 3.62
N GLY A 89 -5.84 1.63 3.00
CA GLY A 89 -7.15 2.21 2.71
C GLY A 89 -8.00 2.47 3.94
N ASN A 90 -8.89 3.46 3.85
CA ASN A 90 -9.82 3.84 4.90
C ASN A 90 -11.21 4.12 4.31
N LEU A 91 -12.22 3.35 4.75
CA LEU A 91 -13.60 3.47 4.26
C LEU A 91 -14.32 4.76 4.70
N PHE A 92 -13.77 5.49 5.68
CA PHE A 92 -14.35 6.71 6.21
C PHE A 92 -13.77 7.99 5.58
N GLN A 93 -12.83 7.85 4.65
CA GLN A 93 -12.17 8.96 3.98
C GLN A 93 -12.24 8.83 2.46
N PRO A 94 -12.24 9.93 1.71
CA PRO A 94 -12.17 9.87 0.25
C PRO A 94 -10.84 9.28 -0.21
N VAL A 95 -10.85 8.65 -1.38
CA VAL A 95 -9.63 8.23 -2.07
C VAL A 95 -9.11 9.41 -2.88
N ASN A 96 -7.95 9.93 -2.52
CA ASN A 96 -7.25 10.95 -3.29
C ASN A 96 -6.29 10.28 -4.27
N VAL A 97 -6.25 10.79 -5.50
CA VAL A 97 -5.39 10.26 -6.56
C VAL A 97 -3.91 10.38 -6.16
N GLY A 98 -3.18 9.28 -6.24
CA GLY A 98 -1.76 9.22 -5.89
C GLY A 98 -1.46 9.08 -4.39
N GLU A 99 -2.48 9.02 -3.52
CA GLU A 99 -2.31 8.91 -2.08
C GLU A 99 -2.77 7.56 -1.53
N ILE A 100 -2.08 7.06 -0.51
CA ILE A 100 -2.58 6.03 0.40
C ILE A 100 -3.33 6.74 1.51
N GLN A 101 -4.56 6.32 1.81
CA GLN A 101 -5.50 7.12 2.59
C GLN A 101 -5.10 7.36 4.04
N ASN A 102 -4.53 6.36 4.75
CA ASN A 102 -4.30 6.51 6.18
C ASN A 102 -3.26 5.52 6.74
N ARG A 103 -2.90 5.74 7.99
CA ARG A 103 -2.13 4.82 8.82
C ARG A 103 -2.91 3.55 9.09
N GLY A 104 -2.21 2.42 9.16
CA GLY A 104 -2.78 1.14 9.60
C GLY A 104 -3.27 1.19 11.05
N LEU A 105 -4.32 0.45 11.37
CA LEU A 105 -4.81 0.34 12.74
C LEU A 105 -3.73 -0.29 13.65
N GLY A 106 -3.43 0.37 14.77
CA GLY A 106 -2.38 -0.04 15.69
C GLY A 106 -0.97 0.35 15.25
N MET A 107 -0.82 1.11 14.17
CA MET A 107 0.45 1.60 13.62
C MET A 107 0.63 3.09 13.90
N ASP A 108 1.59 3.47 14.76
CA ASP A 108 1.95 4.88 15.00
C ASP A 108 2.96 5.35 13.96
N VAL A 109 2.50 5.41 12.70
CA VAL A 109 3.33 5.76 11.53
C VAL A 109 3.55 7.25 11.44
N ASP A 110 4.76 7.63 11.04
CA ASP A 110 5.16 9.01 10.81
C ASP A 110 6.18 9.11 9.66
N VAL A 111 6.55 10.31 9.29
CA VAL A 111 7.63 10.60 8.34
C VAL A 111 8.67 11.47 9.04
N PHE A 112 9.92 10.99 9.10
CA PHE A 112 11.01 11.66 9.77
C PHE A 112 12.03 12.24 8.80
N ASP A 113 12.60 13.38 9.18
CA ASP A 113 13.82 13.91 8.58
C ASP A 113 15.08 13.14 9.07
N GLU A 114 16.25 13.53 8.57
CA GLU A 114 17.54 12.93 8.97
C GLU A 114 17.86 13.09 10.46
N LYS A 115 17.24 14.05 11.15
CA LYS A 115 17.42 14.32 12.58
C LYS A 115 16.42 13.56 13.45
N GLY A 116 15.50 12.80 12.86
CA GLY A 116 14.44 12.08 13.57
C GLY A 116 13.28 12.98 14.00
N LEU A 117 13.10 14.13 13.35
CA LEU A 117 11.97 15.02 13.59
C LEU A 117 10.84 14.73 12.60
N SER A 118 9.61 14.74 13.11
CA SER A 118 8.40 14.58 12.29
C SER A 118 8.26 15.73 11.29
N ILE A 119 8.03 15.37 10.01
CA ILE A 119 7.85 16.33 8.91
C ILE A 119 6.59 16.03 8.11
N LYS A 120 5.99 17.08 7.53
CA LYS A 120 4.80 17.01 6.68
C LYS A 120 5.05 17.76 5.37
N ASN A 121 4.44 17.30 4.28
CA ASN A 121 4.57 17.86 2.94
C ASN A 121 5.99 17.79 2.32
N ILE A 122 6.91 17.13 2.99
CA ILE A 122 8.30 16.96 2.56
C ILE A 122 8.59 15.46 2.55
N LYS A 123 9.43 15.01 1.61
CA LYS A 123 9.90 13.64 1.54
C LYS A 123 10.84 13.33 2.70
N GLY A 124 10.59 12.25 3.42
CA GLY A 124 11.41 11.74 4.52
C GLY A 124 11.28 10.23 4.67
N GLU A 125 11.82 9.68 5.74
CA GLU A 125 11.79 8.25 6.04
C GLU A 125 10.45 7.84 6.65
N LEU A 126 9.87 6.76 6.14
CA LEU A 126 8.69 6.13 6.74
C LEU A 126 9.09 5.38 8.01
N VAL A 127 8.51 5.77 9.12
CA VAL A 127 8.83 5.19 10.44
C VAL A 127 7.57 4.75 11.17
N CYS A 128 7.72 3.78 12.10
CA CYS A 128 6.70 3.45 13.08
C CYS A 128 7.27 3.70 14.47
N LYS A 129 6.68 4.66 15.20
CA LYS A 129 7.24 5.19 16.45
C LYS A 129 7.02 4.28 17.65
N LYS A 130 6.06 3.37 17.58
CA LYS A 130 5.70 2.47 18.68
C LYS A 130 5.68 1.01 18.21
N PRO A 131 5.86 0.06 19.12
CA PRO A 131 5.62 -1.34 18.84
C PRO A 131 4.20 -1.57 18.28
N PHE A 132 4.07 -2.47 17.35
CA PHE A 132 2.80 -2.80 16.69
C PHE A 132 2.52 -4.32 16.74
N PRO A 133 1.25 -4.75 16.59
CA PRO A 133 0.85 -6.14 16.88
C PRO A 133 1.61 -7.22 16.13
N SER A 134 1.97 -6.97 14.86
CA SER A 134 2.68 -7.92 13.98
C SER A 134 4.19 -7.66 13.90
N MET A 135 4.75 -6.84 14.80
CA MET A 135 6.17 -6.54 14.82
C MET A 135 6.98 -7.82 15.07
N PRO A 136 7.97 -8.14 14.21
CA PRO A 136 8.84 -9.30 14.43
C PRO A 136 9.56 -9.21 15.77
N VAL A 137 9.66 -10.32 16.47
CA VAL A 137 10.36 -10.38 17.76
C VAL A 137 11.87 -10.60 17.59
N LYS A 138 12.29 -11.22 16.49
CA LYS A 138 13.68 -11.48 16.12
C LYS A 138 13.78 -12.06 14.71
N PHE A 139 15.00 -12.09 14.17
CA PHE A 139 15.31 -12.87 12.99
C PHE A 139 15.75 -14.30 13.34
N TRP A 140 15.56 -15.22 12.42
CA TRP A 140 16.07 -16.58 12.55
C TRP A 140 17.61 -16.55 12.51
N ASN A 141 18.28 -17.34 13.37
CA ASN A 141 19.73 -17.39 13.46
C ASN A 141 20.42 -16.01 13.63
N ASP A 142 19.87 -15.15 14.50
CA ASP A 142 20.38 -13.83 14.80
C ASP A 142 20.71 -13.71 16.30
N ASP A 143 21.91 -14.19 16.68
CA ASP A 143 22.36 -14.16 18.07
C ASP A 143 22.50 -12.73 18.58
N GLY A 144 21.79 -12.46 19.69
CA GLY A 144 21.74 -11.13 20.31
C GLY A 144 20.97 -10.09 19.51
N ASN A 145 20.16 -10.52 18.52
CA ASN A 145 19.32 -9.64 17.67
C ASN A 145 20.11 -8.54 16.93
N LYS A 146 21.35 -8.82 16.55
CA LYS A 146 22.23 -7.80 15.90
C LYS A 146 21.72 -7.40 14.54
N LYS A 147 21.36 -8.38 13.69
CA LYS A 147 20.83 -8.11 12.34
C LYS A 147 19.47 -7.42 12.41
N TYR A 148 18.60 -7.87 13.31
CA TYR A 148 17.29 -7.28 13.53
C TYR A 148 17.38 -5.81 13.96
N LYS A 149 18.25 -5.51 14.93
CA LYS A 149 18.48 -4.12 15.39
C LYS A 149 19.08 -3.25 14.28
N SER A 150 20.07 -3.76 13.55
CA SER A 150 20.68 -3.02 12.45
C SER A 150 19.70 -2.76 11.31
N ALA A 151 18.80 -3.71 11.00
CA ALA A 151 17.85 -3.55 9.92
C ALA A 151 16.81 -2.44 10.17
N TYR A 152 16.35 -2.27 11.43
CA TYR A 152 15.17 -1.44 11.69
C TYR A 152 15.37 -0.34 12.73
N PHE A 153 16.41 -0.39 13.58
CA PHE A 153 16.57 0.51 14.73
C PHE A 153 17.90 1.24 14.78
N GLU A 154 18.76 1.08 13.76
CA GLU A 154 20.08 1.71 13.74
C GLU A 154 19.98 3.20 13.46
N LYS A 155 19.08 3.60 12.56
CA LYS A 155 18.95 4.99 12.12
C LYS A 155 18.30 5.88 13.19
N TYR A 156 17.26 5.39 13.83
CA TYR A 156 16.53 6.13 14.87
C TYR A 156 16.35 5.25 16.11
N ASN A 157 16.84 5.73 17.25
CA ASN A 157 16.82 4.95 18.49
C ASN A 157 15.37 4.60 18.91
N ASN A 158 15.09 3.29 19.06
CA ASN A 158 13.78 2.73 19.42
C ASN A 158 12.62 3.08 18.47
N VAL A 159 12.89 3.50 17.26
CA VAL A 159 11.89 3.77 16.22
C VAL A 159 12.15 2.84 15.05
N TRP A 160 11.13 2.12 14.62
CA TRP A 160 11.20 1.27 13.44
C TRP A 160 11.36 2.13 12.18
N ASN A 161 12.49 2.00 11.51
CA ASN A 161 12.73 2.55 10.18
C ASN A 161 12.52 1.47 9.13
N HIS A 162 11.56 1.67 8.23
CA HIS A 162 11.22 0.65 7.24
C HIS A 162 12.14 0.68 6.02
N GLY A 163 12.79 1.81 5.76
CA GLY A 163 13.67 2.00 4.61
C GLY A 163 12.95 2.53 3.37
N ASP A 164 11.66 2.79 3.44
CA ASP A 164 10.89 3.46 2.40
C ASP A 164 10.88 4.97 2.64
N PHE A 165 10.90 5.73 1.54
CA PHE A 165 10.63 7.17 1.60
C PHE A 165 9.14 7.45 1.43
N ALA A 166 8.65 8.37 2.24
CA ALA A 166 7.25 8.78 2.20
C ALA A 166 7.08 10.29 2.39
N LYS A 167 5.88 10.77 2.11
CA LYS A 167 5.43 12.13 2.42
C LYS A 167 4.01 12.07 2.97
N ILE A 168 3.75 12.72 4.10
CA ILE A 168 2.40 12.98 4.61
C ILE A 168 1.86 14.21 3.86
N THR A 169 0.65 14.11 3.32
CA THR A 169 -0.01 15.20 2.56
C THR A 169 -0.92 16.04 3.46
N ASP A 170 -1.45 17.13 2.90
CA ASP A 170 -2.44 17.95 3.62
C ASP A 170 -3.75 17.22 3.91
N ASN A 171 -4.06 16.17 3.14
CA ASN A 171 -5.20 15.29 3.37
C ASN A 171 -4.94 14.22 4.45
N GLU A 172 -3.81 14.26 5.17
CA GLU A 172 -3.33 13.24 6.09
C GLU A 172 -3.06 11.86 5.42
N GLY A 173 -3.07 11.81 4.09
CA GLY A 173 -2.69 10.66 3.29
C GLY A 173 -1.16 10.54 3.15
N PHE A 174 -0.72 9.44 2.53
CA PHE A 174 0.69 9.15 2.32
C PHE A 174 1.02 8.97 0.84
N ILE A 175 2.13 9.54 0.41
CA ILE A 175 2.75 9.23 -0.88
C ILE A 175 4.03 8.45 -0.59
N ILE A 176 4.19 7.27 -1.19
CA ILE A 176 5.41 6.46 -1.13
C ILE A 176 6.22 6.70 -2.41
N PHE A 177 7.57 6.75 -2.27
CA PHE A 177 8.49 7.07 -3.38
C PHE A 177 9.34 5.86 -3.78
#